data_fdd1ba0aaca38b99bbe43b84c7c4055a
#
_entry.id   fdd1ba0aaca38b99bbe43b84c7c4055a
#
_cell.length_a   1.000
_cell.length_b   1.000
_cell.length_c   1.000
_cell.angle_alpha   90.00
_cell.angle_beta   90.00
_cell.angle_gamma   90.00
#
_symmetry.space_group_name_H-M   'P 1'
#
loop_
_entity.id
_entity.type
_entity.pdbx_description
1 polymer ?
#
loop_
_entity_poly.entity_id
_entity_poly.type
_entity_poly.pdbx_seq_one_letter_code
_entity_poly.pdbx_strand_id
1 'polypeptide(L)'
;MSDLFEPFLRQIRHDLGGTLPGKEAQMGMAPLFRARNGESYDTVRADARQGGVLALFYPQRDRLYIPLILRPTYTGVHSGQVGFPGGGFDPLDTDLTATALREAYEEVGVHPDEVIVLGHLTPLYVYASNYLVQPTV
;
A
#
# COMPACT_ATOMS: atom_id res chain seq x y z
N MET A 1 22.17 3.34 -8.06
CA MET A 1 21.61 3.90 -6.80
C MET A 1 22.78 4.50 -6.04
N SER A 2 22.66 5.72 -5.52
CA SER A 2 23.81 6.32 -4.80
C SER A 2 24.03 5.60 -3.46
N ASP A 3 25.29 5.44 -3.05
CA ASP A 3 25.69 4.81 -1.78
C ASP A 3 25.02 5.45 -0.55
N LEU A 4 24.46 6.64 -0.73
CA LEU A 4 23.78 7.40 0.33
C LEU A 4 22.55 6.67 0.90
N PHE A 5 21.81 5.92 0.07
CA PHE A 5 20.55 5.27 0.49
C PHE A 5 20.70 3.78 0.80
N GLU A 6 21.86 3.20 0.57
CA GLU A 6 22.13 1.79 0.85
C GLU A 6 21.86 1.37 2.31
N PRO A 7 22.25 2.16 3.33
CA PRO A 7 21.94 1.81 4.72
C PRO A 7 20.42 1.75 4.98
N PHE A 8 19.66 2.68 4.41
CA PHE A 8 18.20 2.73 4.51
C PHE A 8 17.56 1.50 3.84
N LEU A 9 17.97 1.15 2.62
CA LEU A 9 17.45 0.00 1.89
C LEU A 9 17.73 -1.33 2.61
N ARG A 10 18.94 -1.49 3.16
CA ARG A 10 19.29 -2.66 3.96
C ARG A 10 18.42 -2.76 5.20
N GLN A 11 18.19 -1.65 5.90
CA GLN A 11 17.36 -1.63 7.09
C GLN A 11 15.91 -2.02 6.74
N ILE A 12 15.31 -1.42 5.70
CA ILE A 12 13.95 -1.77 5.27
C ILE A 12 13.84 -3.25 4.88
N ARG A 13 14.79 -3.77 4.11
CA ARG A 13 14.78 -5.21 3.75
C ARG A 13 14.85 -6.11 4.98
N HIS A 14 15.70 -5.74 5.93
CA HIS A 14 15.82 -6.48 7.19
C HIS A 14 14.48 -6.46 7.95
N ASP A 15 13.89 -5.29 8.10
CA ASP A 15 12.64 -5.10 8.86
C ASP A 15 11.45 -5.80 8.20
N LEU A 16 11.33 -5.71 6.87
CA LEU A 16 10.29 -6.40 6.10
C LEU A 16 10.44 -7.93 6.13
N GLY A 17 11.65 -8.45 6.32
CA GLY A 17 11.91 -9.88 6.49
C GLY A 17 11.64 -10.40 7.90
N GLY A 18 11.40 -9.52 8.86
CA GLY A 18 11.16 -9.84 10.26
C GLY A 18 9.66 -9.88 10.63
N THR A 19 9.40 -9.88 11.93
CA THR A 19 8.05 -9.77 12.47
C THR A 19 7.59 -8.31 12.41
N LEU A 20 6.58 -8.04 11.60
CA LEU A 20 5.99 -6.71 11.48
C LEU A 20 5.03 -6.45 12.65
N PRO A 21 4.89 -5.17 13.10
CA PRO A 21 3.93 -4.80 14.15
C PRO A 21 2.47 -4.98 13.71
N GLY A 22 2.23 -5.10 12.41
CA GLY A 22 0.98 -5.53 11.81
C GLY A 22 -0.23 -4.71 12.24
N LYS A 23 -1.28 -5.44 12.58
CA LYS A 23 -2.60 -4.88 12.88
C LYS A 23 -2.58 -3.92 14.09
N GLU A 24 -1.78 -4.17 15.08
CA GLU A 24 -1.67 -3.30 16.26
C GLU A 24 -1.23 -1.89 15.86
N ALA A 25 -0.18 -1.79 15.02
CA ALA A 25 0.25 -0.50 14.49
C ALA A 25 -0.79 0.15 13.58
N GLN A 26 -1.47 -0.65 12.75
CA GLN A 26 -2.55 -0.17 11.88
C GLN A 26 -3.70 0.43 12.71
N MET A 27 -4.09 -0.23 13.79
CA MET A 27 -5.17 0.25 14.67
C MET A 27 -4.76 1.50 15.46
N GLY A 28 -3.50 1.64 15.84
CA GLY A 28 -2.96 2.86 16.46
C GLY A 28 -3.07 4.10 15.57
N MET A 29 -3.10 3.93 14.24
CA MET A 29 -3.26 5.01 13.26
C MET A 29 -4.68 5.13 12.71
N ALA A 30 -5.60 4.28 13.14
CA ALA A 30 -6.99 4.32 12.69
C ALA A 30 -7.76 5.49 13.33
N PRO A 31 -8.70 6.12 12.59
CA PRO A 31 -9.55 7.16 13.16
C PRO A 31 -10.37 6.66 14.36
N LEU A 32 -10.46 7.46 15.42
CA LEU A 32 -11.13 7.10 16.69
C LEU A 32 -12.59 6.68 16.53
N PHE A 33 -13.31 7.17 15.53
CA PHE A 33 -14.69 6.79 15.29
C PHE A 33 -14.85 5.33 14.86
N ARG A 34 -13.82 4.72 14.27
CA ARG A 34 -13.82 3.29 13.93
C ARG A 34 -13.82 2.41 15.18
N ALA A 35 -13.23 2.87 16.27
CA ALA A 35 -13.18 2.14 17.54
C ALA A 35 -14.49 2.20 18.34
N ARG A 36 -15.39 3.14 18.05
CA ARG A 36 -16.57 3.43 18.89
C ARG A 36 -17.86 2.73 18.47
N ASN A 37 -17.96 2.25 17.22
CA ASN A 37 -19.24 1.75 16.69
C ASN A 37 -19.47 0.25 16.90
N GLY A 38 -18.62 -0.44 17.70
CA GLY A 38 -18.81 -1.87 18.01
C GLY A 38 -18.74 -2.80 16.79
N GLU A 39 -18.52 -2.27 15.62
CA GLU A 39 -18.32 -3.06 14.41
C GLU A 39 -16.92 -3.67 14.46
N SER A 40 -16.87 -4.98 14.34
CA SER A 40 -15.60 -5.71 14.33
C SER A 40 -14.88 -5.44 12.99
N TYR A 41 -14.11 -4.36 12.94
CA TYR A 41 -13.14 -4.13 11.85
C TYR A 41 -12.04 -5.21 11.82
N ASP A 42 -12.16 -6.16 12.70
CA ASP A 42 -11.19 -7.23 12.95
C ASP A 42 -11.39 -8.43 12.06
N THR A 43 -12.55 -8.57 11.46
CA THR A 43 -12.88 -9.72 10.64
C THR A 43 -13.00 -9.30 9.18
N VAL A 44 -12.10 -9.82 8.37
CA VAL A 44 -12.19 -9.68 6.91
C VAL A 44 -13.42 -10.44 6.45
N ARG A 45 -14.32 -9.78 5.71
CA ARG A 45 -15.51 -10.43 5.17
C ARG A 45 -15.13 -11.48 4.13
N ALA A 46 -15.90 -12.54 4.04
CA ALA A 46 -15.66 -13.63 3.09
C ALA A 46 -15.72 -13.18 1.61
N ASP A 47 -16.49 -12.12 1.34
CA ASP A 47 -16.64 -11.49 0.03
C ASP A 47 -15.70 -10.29 -0.20
N ALA A 48 -14.69 -10.11 0.64
CA ALA A 48 -13.74 -9.02 0.51
C ALA A 48 -12.97 -9.13 -0.81
N ARG A 49 -12.96 -8.01 -1.52
CA ARG A 49 -12.14 -7.88 -2.74
C ARG A 49 -10.66 -7.71 -2.35
N GLN A 50 -9.78 -8.09 -3.25
CA GLN A 50 -8.34 -7.95 -3.04
C GLN A 50 -7.79 -6.78 -3.86
N GLY A 51 -6.77 -6.12 -3.34
CA GLY A 51 -6.08 -5.05 -4.03
C GLY A 51 -4.63 -4.93 -3.60
N GLY A 52 -3.83 -4.29 -4.44
CA GLY A 52 -2.43 -4.00 -4.18
C GLY A 52 -2.15 -2.50 -4.25
N VAL A 53 -1.29 -2.01 -3.36
CA VAL A 53 -0.78 -0.64 -3.40
C VAL A 53 0.75 -0.64 -3.33
N LEU A 54 1.38 0.37 -3.93
CA LEU A 54 2.84 0.51 -3.96
C LEU A 54 3.30 1.67 -3.07
N ALA A 55 4.05 1.35 -2.02
CA ALA A 55 4.79 2.31 -1.22
C ALA A 55 6.20 2.47 -1.80
N LEU A 56 6.32 3.21 -2.89
CA LEU A 56 7.56 3.40 -3.64
C LEU A 56 8.44 4.45 -2.98
N PHE A 57 9.69 4.11 -2.73
CA PHE A 57 10.73 5.08 -2.40
C PHE A 57 11.57 5.38 -3.65
N TYR A 58 11.69 6.64 -4.02
CA TYR A 58 12.59 7.02 -5.11
C TYR A 58 13.53 8.15 -4.70
N PRO A 59 14.81 8.07 -5.10
CA PRO A 59 15.76 9.11 -4.78
C PRO A 59 15.63 10.29 -5.75
N GLN A 60 15.66 11.48 -5.20
CA GLN A 60 15.83 12.70 -5.99
C GLN A 60 16.87 13.59 -5.29
N ARG A 61 18.03 13.75 -5.92
CA ARG A 61 19.21 14.39 -5.32
C ARG A 61 19.65 13.64 -4.05
N ASP A 62 19.60 14.30 -2.88
CA ASP A 62 20.00 13.79 -1.57
C ASP A 62 18.83 13.35 -0.67
N ARG A 63 17.62 13.21 -1.24
CA ARG A 63 16.39 12.89 -0.50
C ARG A 63 15.65 11.71 -1.11
N LEU A 64 14.92 11.00 -0.25
CA LEU A 64 13.95 10.00 -0.65
C LEU A 64 12.54 10.62 -0.67
N TYR A 65 11.80 10.27 -1.70
CA TYR A 65 10.42 10.68 -1.89
C TYR A 65 9.51 9.47 -2.01
N ILE A 66 8.25 9.68 -1.70
CA ILE A 66 7.17 8.69 -1.89
C ILE A 66 6.10 9.38 -2.75
N PRO A 67 5.73 8.83 -3.91
CA PRO A 67 4.62 9.35 -4.70
C PRO A 67 3.30 9.00 -4.03
N LEU A 68 2.41 9.96 -3.98
CA LEU A 68 1.04 9.79 -3.57
C LEU A 68 0.13 10.33 -4.68
N ILE A 69 -1.03 9.71 -4.86
CA ILE A 69 -2.05 10.18 -5.79
C ILE A 69 -3.17 10.89 -5.05
N LEU A 70 -3.73 11.91 -5.69
CA LEU A 70 -5.00 12.50 -5.28
C LEU A 70 -6.10 11.87 -6.12
N ARG A 71 -6.97 11.09 -5.49
CA ARG A 71 -8.09 10.45 -6.19
C ARG A 71 -9.07 11.49 -6.70
N PRO A 72 -9.64 11.30 -7.91
CA PRO A 72 -10.62 12.23 -8.44
C PRO A 72 -11.87 12.32 -7.54
N THR A 73 -12.55 13.44 -7.59
CA THR A 73 -13.81 13.63 -6.88
C THR A 73 -14.93 12.95 -7.65
N TYR A 74 -15.59 11.98 -7.03
CA TYR A 74 -16.73 11.24 -7.57
C TYR A 74 -17.69 10.84 -6.45
N THR A 75 -18.88 10.36 -6.79
CA THR A 75 -19.81 9.82 -5.78
C THR A 75 -19.34 8.41 -5.37
N GLY A 76 -18.71 8.30 -4.20
CA GLY A 76 -18.24 7.01 -3.72
C GLY A 76 -17.23 7.11 -2.60
N VAL A 77 -16.85 5.95 -2.08
CA VAL A 77 -15.82 5.78 -1.05
C VAL A 77 -14.46 6.16 -1.62
N HIS A 78 -13.63 6.85 -0.84
CA HIS A 78 -12.29 7.31 -1.20
C HIS A 78 -12.23 8.47 -2.23
N SER A 79 -13.36 9.11 -2.55
CA SER A 79 -13.41 10.31 -3.38
C SER A 79 -12.55 11.44 -2.79
N GLY A 80 -11.67 12.03 -3.60
CA GLY A 80 -10.80 13.15 -3.18
C GLY A 80 -9.76 12.83 -2.11
N GLN A 81 -9.55 11.55 -1.78
CA GLN A 81 -8.55 11.15 -0.79
C GLN A 81 -7.16 11.03 -1.42
N VAL A 82 -6.16 11.34 -0.62
CA VAL A 82 -4.75 11.07 -0.94
C VAL A 82 -4.42 9.64 -0.55
N GLY A 83 -3.71 8.93 -1.41
CA GLY A 83 -3.31 7.54 -1.16
C GLY A 83 -2.09 7.13 -1.95
N PHE A 84 -1.61 5.93 -1.67
CA PHE A 84 -0.60 5.29 -2.50
C PHE A 84 -1.17 4.91 -3.87
N PRO A 85 -0.34 4.89 -4.93
CA PRO A 85 -0.73 4.27 -6.19
C PRO A 85 -1.15 2.83 -5.98
N GLY A 86 -2.26 2.43 -6.58
CA GLY A 86 -2.77 1.08 -6.42
C GLY A 86 -4.26 0.93 -6.71
N GLY A 87 -4.71 -0.31 -6.79
CA GLY A 87 -6.08 -0.63 -7.13
C GLY A 87 -6.48 -2.07 -6.89
N GLY A 88 -7.57 -2.47 -7.51
CA GLY A 88 -8.13 -3.82 -7.39
C GLY A 88 -7.34 -4.85 -8.18
N PHE A 89 -7.34 -6.07 -7.67
CA PHE A 89 -6.79 -7.24 -8.36
C PHE A 89 -7.54 -7.47 -9.69
N ASP A 90 -6.78 -7.60 -10.77
CA ASP A 90 -7.27 -8.03 -12.07
C ASP A 90 -6.92 -9.51 -12.28
N PRO A 91 -7.81 -10.34 -12.86
CA PRO A 91 -7.52 -11.75 -13.15
C PRO A 91 -6.28 -11.99 -14.03
N LEU A 92 -5.80 -10.99 -14.75
CA LEU A 92 -4.56 -11.04 -15.53
C LEU A 92 -3.30 -10.79 -14.68
N ASP A 93 -3.45 -10.25 -13.48
CA ASP A 93 -2.34 -10.07 -12.56
C ASP A 93 -1.91 -11.44 -11.99
N THR A 94 -0.61 -11.68 -11.90
CA THR A 94 -0.09 -12.93 -11.32
C THR A 94 -0.27 -13.01 -9.81
N ASP A 95 -0.21 -11.85 -9.15
CA ASP A 95 -0.37 -11.67 -7.71
C ASP A 95 -0.67 -10.20 -7.37
N LEU A 96 -0.81 -9.88 -6.08
CA LEU A 96 -1.08 -8.51 -5.63
C LEU A 96 0.12 -7.57 -5.77
N THR A 97 1.33 -8.09 -5.91
CA THR A 97 2.51 -7.29 -6.25
C THR A 97 2.39 -6.82 -7.71
N ALA A 98 2.03 -7.72 -8.62
CA ALA A 98 1.77 -7.36 -10.01
C ALA A 98 0.64 -6.31 -10.12
N THR A 99 -0.43 -6.48 -9.33
CA THR A 99 -1.50 -5.46 -9.22
C THR A 99 -0.92 -4.09 -8.82
N ALA A 100 -0.14 -4.02 -7.75
CA ALA A 100 0.45 -2.77 -7.28
C ALA A 100 1.35 -2.10 -8.32
N LEU A 101 2.16 -2.89 -9.03
CA LEU A 101 3.06 -2.41 -10.06
C LEU A 101 2.30 -1.94 -11.31
N ARG A 102 1.29 -2.67 -11.76
CA ARG A 102 0.44 -2.29 -12.89
C ARG A 102 -0.28 -0.96 -12.61
N GLU A 103 -0.93 -0.86 -11.46
CA GLU A 103 -1.64 0.35 -11.06
C GLU A 103 -0.69 1.55 -10.91
N ALA A 104 0.50 1.36 -10.34
CA ALA A 104 1.50 2.42 -10.25
C ALA A 104 1.99 2.87 -11.64
N TYR A 105 2.11 1.95 -12.60
CA TYR A 105 2.42 2.32 -13.97
C TYR A 105 1.30 3.17 -14.60
N GLU A 106 0.05 2.77 -14.40
CA GLU A 106 -1.12 3.48 -14.94
C GLU A 106 -1.31 4.87 -14.31
N GLU A 107 -1.09 5.00 -13.00
CA GLU A 107 -1.40 6.21 -12.23
C GLU A 107 -0.24 7.21 -12.17
N VAL A 108 1.00 6.74 -12.09
CA VAL A 108 2.19 7.61 -11.90
C VAL A 108 3.31 7.35 -12.90
N GLY A 109 3.12 6.44 -13.87
CA GLY A 109 4.04 6.19 -14.98
C GLY A 109 5.33 5.44 -14.61
N VAL A 110 5.38 4.81 -13.44
CA VAL A 110 6.56 4.01 -13.02
C VAL A 110 6.52 2.65 -13.68
N HIS A 111 7.53 2.37 -14.51
CA HIS A 111 7.59 1.09 -15.21
C HIS A 111 7.95 -0.04 -14.25
N PRO A 112 7.23 -1.19 -14.27
CA PRO A 112 7.48 -2.31 -13.35
C PRO A 112 8.93 -2.80 -13.35
N ASP A 113 9.60 -2.82 -14.51
CA ASP A 113 10.99 -3.25 -14.65
C ASP A 113 12.01 -2.32 -13.97
N GLU A 114 11.60 -1.11 -13.60
CA GLU A 114 12.42 -0.13 -12.89
C GLU A 114 12.28 -0.25 -11.37
N VAL A 115 11.36 -1.09 -10.88
CA VAL A 115 11.04 -1.25 -9.46
C VAL A 115 11.75 -2.47 -8.87
N ILE A 116 12.42 -2.25 -7.75
CA ILE A 116 13.00 -3.32 -6.94
C ILE A 116 12.07 -3.53 -5.74
N VAL A 117 11.35 -4.63 -5.72
CA VAL A 117 10.49 -5.00 -4.58
C VAL A 117 11.34 -5.40 -3.39
N LEU A 118 11.15 -4.72 -2.26
CA LEU A 118 11.87 -4.97 -1.01
C LEU A 118 11.12 -5.95 -0.10
N GLY A 119 9.80 -5.98 -0.19
CA GLY A 119 8.93 -6.84 0.60
C GLY A 119 7.50 -6.30 0.68
N HIS A 120 6.76 -6.79 1.69
CA HIS A 120 5.36 -6.46 1.88
C HIS A 120 5.09 -6.06 3.33
N LEU A 121 4.18 -5.12 3.52
CA LEU A 121 3.63 -4.87 4.85
C LEU A 121 2.44 -5.80 5.11
N THR A 122 2.02 -5.87 6.37
CA THR A 122 0.83 -6.62 6.76
C THR A 122 -0.40 -6.12 5.99
N PRO A 123 -1.20 -7.01 5.38
CA PRO A 123 -2.41 -6.62 4.68
C PRO A 123 -3.34 -5.79 5.56
N LEU A 124 -3.97 -4.78 4.97
CA LEU A 124 -4.92 -3.90 5.63
C LEU A 124 -6.33 -4.13 5.09
N TYR A 125 -7.27 -4.44 5.98
CA TYR A 125 -8.67 -4.50 5.61
C TYR A 125 -9.32 -3.11 5.67
N VAL A 126 -9.82 -2.65 4.54
CA VAL A 126 -10.53 -1.38 4.39
C VAL A 126 -12.03 -1.66 4.39
N TYR A 127 -12.64 -1.59 5.56
CA TYR A 127 -14.05 -1.91 5.79
C TYR A 127 -14.99 -1.13 4.87
N ALA A 128 -14.78 0.18 4.73
CA ALA A 128 -15.65 1.07 3.96
C ALA A 128 -15.81 0.68 2.48
N SER A 129 -14.77 0.11 1.89
CA SER A 129 -14.77 -0.36 0.50
C SER A 129 -14.76 -1.87 0.35
N ASN A 130 -14.74 -2.61 1.47
CA ASN A 130 -14.64 -4.07 1.50
C ASN A 130 -13.44 -4.61 0.70
N TYR A 131 -12.27 -3.99 0.91
CA TYR A 131 -11.01 -4.43 0.30
C TYR A 131 -10.03 -4.94 1.35
N LEU A 132 -9.39 -6.07 1.04
CA LEU A 132 -8.15 -6.48 1.68
C LEU A 132 -7.00 -6.03 0.80
N VAL A 133 -6.22 -5.07 1.28
CA VAL A 133 -5.15 -4.41 0.53
C VAL A 133 -3.80 -4.93 0.97
N GLN A 134 -2.99 -5.38 0.01
CA GLN A 134 -1.59 -5.76 0.21
C GLN A 134 -0.68 -4.58 -0.14
N PRO A 135 0.00 -3.96 0.84
CA PRO A 135 1.03 -2.98 0.52
C PRO A 135 2.33 -3.66 0.11
N THR A 136 2.84 -3.29 -1.06
CA THR A 136 4.17 -3.66 -1.59
C THR A 136 5.13 -2.49 -1.40
N VAL A 137 6.35 -2.78 -0.94
CA VAL A 137 7.41 -1.78 -0.70
C VAL A 137 8.55 -2.02 -1.66
#